data_2ac23ae7fa60bce53ea82f8e61e2e26c
#
_entry.id   2ac23ae7fa60bce53ea82f8e61e2e26c
#
_cell.length_a   1.000
_cell.length_b   1.000
_cell.length_c   1.000
_cell.angle_alpha   90.00
_cell.angle_beta   90.00
_cell.angle_gamma   90.00
#
_symmetry.space_group_name_H-M   'P 1'
#
loop_
_entity.id
_entity.type
_entity.pdbx_description
1 polymer ?
#
loop_
_entity_poly.entity_id
_entity_poly.type
_entity_poly.pdbx_seq_one_letter_code
_entity_poly.pdbx_strand_id
1 'polypeptide(L)'
;MNIIIVGCGKVGSTLAKQLSKEGHNISIIDTNERVVEEFSNNHDVMGIVGNGAAHSIQKSAGIEKAHLLIAVTGSDELNLLCCLIARKAGNCETIAKVRNPIYNREIQFIKGELGLSMVINPEYEAASEIARILRFPSVIDINVFNKGSVELLSFKVQNQSILHNMKVHEIRGKLKCDILVSMVERGEEVIIPNGEFTIQENDVISLIAPHKKATEFFIKIGMMNNPVKNTMLIGGGHISYYLAKRLLKYGINVTLVEKKEDRCEELSELIPEAMIIHGDGTDKELLMEEGITEAESFASLTGLDEQNVLLSFYAYSKMKGKIITKVNKIAFDDVIDNLNLGSIIYPKFIT
;
A
#
# COMPACT_ATOMS: atom_id res chain seq x y z
N MET A 1 -26.74 5.61 -2.65
CA MET A 1 -26.23 6.58 -3.66
C MET A 1 -26.24 5.89 -5.02
N ASN A 2 -26.25 6.66 -6.14
CA ASN A 2 -26.03 6.13 -7.48
C ASN A 2 -24.55 6.32 -7.83
N ILE A 3 -23.84 5.24 -8.05
CA ILE A 3 -22.37 5.24 -8.30
C ILE A 3 -22.08 4.55 -9.61
N ILE A 4 -21.25 5.19 -10.45
CA ILE A 4 -20.78 4.61 -11.69
C ILE A 4 -19.30 4.23 -11.53
N ILE A 5 -18.96 3.00 -11.89
CA ILE A 5 -17.59 2.51 -11.85
C ILE A 5 -17.15 2.19 -13.27
N VAL A 6 -16.08 2.83 -13.74
CA VAL A 6 -15.48 2.59 -15.06
C VAL A 6 -14.25 1.73 -14.90
N GLY A 7 -14.29 0.54 -15.50
CA GLY A 7 -13.29 -0.52 -15.39
C GLY A 7 -13.73 -1.61 -14.41
N CYS A 8 -14.03 -2.81 -14.92
CA CYS A 8 -14.40 -4.00 -14.15
C CYS A 8 -13.21 -4.93 -13.89
N GLY A 9 -12.00 -4.37 -13.79
CA GLY A 9 -10.79 -5.10 -13.37
C GLY A 9 -10.78 -5.38 -11.87
N LYS A 10 -9.62 -5.83 -11.34
CA LYS A 10 -9.46 -6.23 -9.92
C LYS A 10 -9.96 -5.19 -8.91
N VAL A 11 -9.64 -3.91 -9.09
CA VAL A 11 -10.06 -2.82 -8.20
C VAL A 11 -11.55 -2.52 -8.38
N GLY A 12 -11.99 -2.31 -9.63
CA GLY A 12 -13.39 -1.93 -9.90
C GLY A 12 -14.40 -2.99 -9.48
N SER A 13 -14.12 -4.27 -9.73
CA SER A 13 -14.97 -5.38 -9.30
C SER A 13 -15.06 -5.50 -7.77
N THR A 14 -13.94 -5.28 -7.06
CA THR A 14 -13.93 -5.30 -5.59
C THR A 14 -14.75 -4.15 -5.03
N LEU A 15 -14.57 -2.93 -5.54
CA LEU A 15 -15.34 -1.75 -5.14
C LEU A 15 -16.83 -1.94 -5.44
N ALA A 16 -17.19 -2.39 -6.66
CA ALA A 16 -18.58 -2.61 -7.04
C ALA A 16 -19.28 -3.61 -6.12
N LYS A 17 -18.60 -4.71 -5.79
CA LYS A 17 -19.12 -5.74 -4.87
C LYS A 17 -19.32 -5.19 -3.45
N GLN A 18 -18.38 -4.41 -2.94
CA GLN A 18 -18.45 -3.87 -1.59
C GLN A 18 -19.53 -2.79 -1.47
N LEU A 19 -19.55 -1.83 -2.39
CA LEU A 19 -20.51 -0.73 -2.40
C LEU A 19 -21.95 -1.21 -2.66
N SER A 20 -22.13 -2.25 -3.49
CA SER A 20 -23.45 -2.90 -3.67
C SER A 20 -23.94 -3.54 -2.37
N LYS A 21 -23.06 -4.22 -1.61
CA LYS A 21 -23.41 -4.78 -0.29
C LYS A 21 -23.79 -3.72 0.75
N GLU A 22 -23.25 -2.51 0.62
CA GLU A 22 -23.58 -1.35 1.47
C GLU A 22 -24.89 -0.67 1.05
N GLY A 23 -25.61 -1.21 0.06
CA GLY A 23 -26.91 -0.71 -0.37
C GLY A 23 -26.85 0.45 -1.36
N HIS A 24 -25.76 0.59 -2.10
CA HIS A 24 -25.65 1.58 -3.16
C HIS A 24 -26.07 1.01 -4.51
N ASN A 25 -26.67 1.85 -5.37
CA ASN A 25 -27.02 1.46 -6.75
C ASN A 25 -25.77 1.63 -7.61
N ILE A 26 -25.25 0.53 -8.13
CA ILE A 26 -23.99 0.49 -8.86
C ILE A 26 -24.25 0.26 -10.35
N SER A 27 -23.66 1.09 -11.20
CA SER A 27 -23.50 0.85 -12.65
C SER A 27 -22.02 0.62 -12.95
N ILE A 28 -21.70 -0.48 -13.65
CA ILE A 28 -20.33 -0.75 -14.09
C ILE A 28 -20.20 -0.57 -15.61
N ILE A 29 -19.09 0.00 -16.05
CA ILE A 29 -18.77 0.19 -17.47
C ILE A 29 -17.42 -0.49 -17.74
N ASP A 30 -17.38 -1.41 -18.71
CA ASP A 30 -16.14 -1.97 -19.24
C ASP A 30 -16.27 -2.23 -20.75
N THR A 31 -15.16 -2.28 -21.45
CA THR A 31 -15.13 -2.62 -22.88
C THR A 31 -15.24 -4.11 -23.13
N ASN A 32 -14.97 -4.94 -22.14
CA ASN A 32 -15.03 -6.40 -22.23
C ASN A 32 -16.43 -6.90 -21.82
N GLU A 33 -17.24 -7.25 -22.84
CA GLU A 33 -18.59 -7.74 -22.70
C GLU A 33 -18.67 -8.93 -21.74
N ARG A 34 -17.79 -9.92 -21.90
CA ARG A 34 -17.78 -11.13 -21.06
C ARG A 34 -17.60 -10.81 -19.58
N VAL A 35 -16.71 -9.87 -19.27
CA VAL A 35 -16.43 -9.45 -17.88
C VAL A 35 -17.64 -8.73 -17.28
N VAL A 36 -18.31 -7.88 -18.08
CA VAL A 36 -19.52 -7.15 -17.65
C VAL A 36 -20.65 -8.12 -17.38
N GLU A 37 -20.92 -9.04 -18.31
CA GLU A 37 -21.99 -10.03 -18.17
C GLU A 37 -21.76 -10.97 -16.97
N GLU A 38 -20.56 -11.53 -16.85
CA GLU A 38 -20.22 -12.41 -15.74
C GLU A 38 -20.39 -11.70 -14.39
N PHE A 39 -19.97 -10.45 -14.29
CA PHE A 39 -20.04 -9.69 -13.05
C PHE A 39 -21.49 -9.28 -12.70
N SER A 40 -22.28 -8.79 -13.68
CA SER A 40 -23.66 -8.37 -13.46
C SER A 40 -24.60 -9.55 -13.18
N ASN A 41 -24.34 -10.73 -13.75
CA ASN A 41 -25.12 -11.93 -13.46
C ASN A 41 -24.92 -12.46 -12.02
N ASN A 42 -23.77 -12.18 -11.41
CA ASN A 42 -23.43 -12.68 -10.08
C ASN A 42 -23.63 -11.62 -8.96
N HIS A 43 -23.92 -10.38 -9.31
CA HIS A 43 -24.02 -9.29 -8.36
C HIS A 43 -25.14 -8.34 -8.75
N ASP A 44 -25.77 -7.71 -7.77
CA ASP A 44 -26.85 -6.73 -8.01
C ASP A 44 -26.25 -5.39 -8.47
N VAL A 45 -25.84 -5.34 -9.74
CA VAL A 45 -25.24 -4.18 -10.40
C VAL A 45 -25.69 -4.09 -11.86
N MET A 46 -25.83 -2.89 -12.39
CA MET A 46 -26.14 -2.65 -13.80
C MET A 46 -24.85 -2.70 -14.65
N GLY A 47 -24.76 -3.64 -15.57
CA GLY A 47 -23.63 -3.79 -16.50
C GLY A 47 -23.83 -3.03 -17.80
N ILE A 48 -22.82 -2.28 -18.26
CA ILE A 48 -22.83 -1.54 -19.52
C ILE A 48 -21.53 -1.79 -20.26
N VAL A 49 -21.63 -2.28 -21.48
CA VAL A 49 -20.48 -2.54 -22.34
C VAL A 49 -20.17 -1.31 -23.16
N GLY A 50 -18.93 -0.81 -23.06
CA GLY A 50 -18.49 0.31 -23.86
C GLY A 50 -17.30 1.07 -23.30
N ASN A 51 -16.87 2.07 -24.03
CA ASN A 51 -15.78 2.97 -23.61
C ASN A 51 -16.32 4.00 -22.61
N GLY A 52 -15.81 3.97 -21.37
CA GLY A 52 -16.21 4.88 -20.31
C GLY A 52 -15.95 6.36 -20.58
N ALA A 53 -15.08 6.69 -21.54
CA ALA A 53 -14.88 8.06 -22.00
C ALA A 53 -15.93 8.52 -23.05
N ALA A 54 -16.82 7.64 -23.50
CA ALA A 54 -17.90 8.03 -24.39
C ALA A 54 -19.07 8.60 -23.58
N HIS A 55 -19.46 9.86 -23.85
CA HIS A 55 -20.58 10.52 -23.18
C HIS A 55 -21.88 9.70 -23.29
N SER A 56 -22.16 9.09 -24.48
CA SER A 56 -23.33 8.23 -24.69
C SER A 56 -23.35 7.03 -23.74
N ILE A 57 -22.21 6.41 -23.51
CA ILE A 57 -22.06 5.27 -22.58
C ILE A 57 -22.27 5.73 -21.14
N GLN A 58 -21.68 6.85 -20.74
CA GLN A 58 -21.92 7.41 -19.39
C GLN A 58 -23.40 7.80 -19.21
N LYS A 59 -24.06 8.29 -20.27
CA LYS A 59 -25.49 8.61 -20.25
C LYS A 59 -26.33 7.34 -20.06
N SER A 60 -26.00 6.26 -20.76
CA SER A 60 -26.65 4.96 -20.56
C SER A 60 -26.43 4.43 -19.14
N ALA A 61 -25.31 4.75 -18.48
CA ALA A 61 -25.01 4.42 -17.10
C ALA A 61 -25.73 5.33 -16.08
N GLY A 62 -26.44 6.34 -16.53
CA GLY A 62 -27.20 7.24 -15.67
C GLY A 62 -26.40 8.39 -15.08
N ILE A 63 -25.39 8.91 -15.80
CA ILE A 63 -24.48 9.96 -15.31
C ILE A 63 -25.23 11.23 -14.86
N GLU A 64 -26.36 11.56 -15.47
CA GLU A 64 -27.17 12.74 -15.14
C GLU A 64 -27.74 12.69 -13.71
N LYS A 65 -27.84 11.47 -13.12
CA LYS A 65 -28.37 11.21 -11.78
C LYS A 65 -27.31 10.59 -10.85
N ALA A 66 -26.10 10.42 -11.33
CA ALA A 66 -25.03 9.84 -10.54
C ALA A 66 -24.54 10.83 -9.46
N HIS A 67 -24.22 10.32 -8.29
CA HIS A 67 -23.60 11.08 -7.22
C HIS A 67 -22.08 11.01 -7.32
N LEU A 68 -21.55 9.89 -7.82
CA LEU A 68 -20.13 9.61 -7.89
C LEU A 68 -19.81 8.79 -9.14
N LEU A 69 -18.70 9.13 -9.81
CA LEU A 69 -18.07 8.28 -10.82
C LEU A 69 -16.65 7.95 -10.38
N ILE A 70 -16.33 6.64 -10.39
CA ILE A 70 -15.00 6.11 -10.05
C ILE A 70 -14.38 5.49 -11.30
N ALA A 71 -13.27 6.06 -11.81
CA ALA A 71 -12.57 5.55 -12.98
C ALA A 71 -11.31 4.79 -12.54
N VAL A 72 -11.29 3.46 -12.77
CA VAL A 72 -10.23 2.53 -12.32
C VAL A 72 -9.80 1.56 -13.41
N THR A 73 -9.76 2.03 -14.66
CA THR A 73 -9.28 1.25 -15.81
C THR A 73 -7.78 0.98 -15.79
N GLY A 74 -7.26 0.36 -16.84
CA GLY A 74 -5.83 0.11 -17.05
C GLY A 74 -5.01 1.34 -17.47
N SER A 75 -5.66 2.44 -17.95
CA SER A 75 -5.00 3.67 -18.40
C SER A 75 -5.35 4.85 -17.50
N ASP A 76 -4.32 5.57 -17.05
CA ASP A 76 -4.46 6.76 -16.22
C ASP A 76 -5.13 7.90 -17.01
N GLU A 77 -4.75 8.08 -18.30
CA GLU A 77 -5.32 9.08 -19.19
C GLU A 77 -6.82 8.85 -19.42
N LEU A 78 -7.20 7.57 -19.62
CA LEU A 78 -8.60 7.19 -19.78
C LEU A 78 -9.39 7.48 -18.49
N ASN A 79 -8.81 7.19 -17.33
CA ASN A 79 -9.45 7.47 -16.04
C ASN A 79 -9.69 8.97 -15.85
N LEU A 80 -8.68 9.79 -16.14
CA LEU A 80 -8.80 11.25 -16.08
C LEU A 80 -9.86 11.78 -17.07
N LEU A 81 -9.87 11.27 -18.30
CA LEU A 81 -10.85 11.65 -19.31
C LEU A 81 -12.27 11.24 -18.93
N CYS A 82 -12.48 10.03 -18.42
CA CYS A 82 -13.78 9.58 -17.90
C CYS A 82 -14.32 10.54 -16.84
N CYS A 83 -13.48 10.92 -15.89
CA CYS A 83 -13.86 11.84 -14.82
C CYS A 83 -14.18 13.24 -15.33
N LEU A 84 -13.39 13.76 -16.28
CA LEU A 84 -13.65 15.07 -16.90
C LEU A 84 -15.03 15.11 -17.59
N ILE A 85 -15.34 14.08 -18.39
CA ILE A 85 -16.63 13.96 -19.09
C ILE A 85 -17.76 13.83 -18.08
N ALA A 86 -17.62 12.99 -17.07
CA ALA A 86 -18.64 12.80 -16.03
C ALA A 86 -18.98 14.10 -15.31
N ARG A 87 -17.97 14.88 -14.95
CA ARG A 87 -18.15 16.16 -14.28
C ARG A 87 -18.90 17.19 -15.17
N LYS A 88 -18.64 17.15 -16.48
CA LYS A 88 -19.33 18.04 -17.45
C LYS A 88 -20.76 17.57 -17.76
N ALA A 89 -21.00 16.27 -17.76
CA ALA A 89 -22.30 15.68 -18.13
C ALA A 89 -23.27 15.60 -16.95
N GLY A 90 -22.80 15.24 -15.75
CA GLY A 90 -23.64 14.97 -14.57
C GLY A 90 -23.36 15.86 -13.36
N ASN A 91 -22.29 16.66 -13.39
CA ASN A 91 -21.82 17.46 -12.24
C ASN A 91 -21.65 16.61 -10.94
N CYS A 92 -21.34 15.33 -11.09
CA CYS A 92 -21.12 14.40 -9.97
C CYS A 92 -19.68 14.51 -9.42
N GLU A 93 -19.48 13.99 -8.21
CA GLU A 93 -18.14 13.79 -7.67
C GLU A 93 -17.38 12.76 -8.49
N THR A 94 -16.05 12.91 -8.60
CA THR A 94 -15.23 12.03 -9.44
C THR A 94 -13.97 11.58 -8.75
N ILE A 95 -13.67 10.28 -8.88
CA ILE A 95 -12.44 9.65 -8.37
C ILE A 95 -11.71 9.02 -9.53
N ALA A 96 -10.45 9.40 -9.76
CA ALA A 96 -9.60 8.81 -10.79
C ALA A 96 -8.46 8.01 -10.16
N LYS A 97 -8.21 6.79 -10.68
CA LYS A 97 -6.99 6.05 -10.39
C LYS A 97 -5.87 6.54 -11.29
N VAL A 98 -4.75 6.99 -10.69
CA VAL A 98 -3.57 7.49 -11.40
C VAL A 98 -2.32 6.88 -10.77
N ARG A 99 -1.59 6.06 -11.53
CA ARG A 99 -0.44 5.28 -11.05
C ARG A 99 0.90 5.83 -11.53
N ASN A 100 0.89 6.46 -12.72
CA ASN A 100 2.10 6.92 -13.37
C ASN A 100 2.83 7.96 -12.50
N PRO A 101 4.13 7.76 -12.22
CA PRO A 101 4.91 8.70 -11.42
C PRO A 101 4.95 10.13 -11.97
N ILE A 102 4.87 10.30 -13.29
CA ILE A 102 4.88 11.61 -13.95
C ILE A 102 3.63 12.39 -13.53
N TYR A 103 2.45 11.78 -13.67
CA TYR A 103 1.19 12.42 -13.27
C TYR A 103 1.08 12.61 -11.76
N ASN A 104 1.60 11.67 -10.98
CA ASN A 104 1.57 11.76 -9.52
C ASN A 104 2.38 12.93 -8.97
N ARG A 105 3.43 13.38 -9.67
CA ARG A 105 4.20 14.59 -9.30
C ARG A 105 3.37 15.86 -9.44
N GLU A 106 2.50 15.92 -10.44
CA GLU A 106 1.67 17.08 -10.80
C GLU A 106 0.21 16.90 -10.38
N ILE A 107 -0.06 15.93 -9.53
CA ILE A 107 -1.43 15.49 -9.23
C ILE A 107 -2.32 16.60 -8.66
N GLN A 108 -1.75 17.54 -7.91
CA GLN A 108 -2.51 18.67 -7.35
C GLN A 108 -2.97 19.63 -8.45
N PHE A 109 -2.11 19.89 -9.44
CA PHE A 109 -2.46 20.68 -10.61
C PHE A 109 -3.54 19.98 -11.43
N ILE A 110 -3.31 18.71 -11.80
CA ILE A 110 -4.25 17.89 -12.58
C ILE A 110 -5.62 17.82 -11.88
N LYS A 111 -5.64 17.58 -10.57
CA LYS A 111 -6.85 17.54 -9.77
C LYS A 111 -7.63 18.87 -9.82
N GLY A 112 -6.92 19.99 -9.71
CA GLY A 112 -7.51 21.33 -9.75
C GLY A 112 -8.10 21.65 -11.12
N GLU A 113 -7.32 21.48 -12.18
CA GLU A 113 -7.72 21.83 -13.55
C GLU A 113 -8.86 20.95 -14.09
N LEU A 114 -8.83 19.64 -13.78
CA LEU A 114 -9.90 18.72 -14.17
C LEU A 114 -11.06 18.72 -13.19
N GLY A 115 -10.96 19.42 -12.06
CA GLY A 115 -11.98 19.48 -11.02
C GLY A 115 -12.29 18.13 -10.40
N LEU A 116 -11.28 17.25 -10.22
CA LEU A 116 -11.46 15.95 -9.61
C LEU A 116 -11.65 16.08 -8.10
N SER A 117 -12.56 15.29 -7.56
CA SER A 117 -12.79 15.25 -6.10
C SER A 117 -11.66 14.52 -5.38
N MET A 118 -11.24 13.38 -5.94
CA MET A 118 -10.15 12.58 -5.40
C MET A 118 -9.34 11.91 -6.51
N VAL A 119 -8.06 11.67 -6.21
CA VAL A 119 -7.19 10.80 -7.00
C VAL A 119 -6.63 9.72 -6.08
N ILE A 120 -6.66 8.48 -6.53
CA ILE A 120 -6.14 7.32 -5.80
C ILE A 120 -4.95 6.69 -6.55
N ASN A 121 -3.97 6.24 -5.79
CA ASN A 121 -2.80 5.54 -6.31
C ASN A 121 -2.50 4.32 -5.44
N PRO A 122 -3.15 3.17 -5.72
CA PRO A 122 -2.97 1.95 -4.92
C PRO A 122 -1.51 1.50 -4.84
N GLU A 123 -0.76 1.68 -5.91
CA GLU A 123 0.64 1.28 -5.99
C GLU A 123 1.53 2.13 -5.09
N TYR A 124 1.24 3.43 -5.00
CA TYR A 124 1.94 4.34 -4.08
C TYR A 124 1.61 4.03 -2.61
N GLU A 125 0.35 3.75 -2.30
CA GLU A 125 -0.08 3.39 -0.95
C GLU A 125 0.51 2.04 -0.53
N ALA A 126 0.52 1.03 -1.42
CA ALA A 126 1.17 -0.25 -1.16
C ALA A 126 2.67 -0.11 -0.91
N ALA A 127 3.36 0.71 -1.72
CA ALA A 127 4.77 1.02 -1.52
C ALA A 127 5.02 1.73 -0.18
N SER A 128 4.09 2.62 0.22
CA SER A 128 4.15 3.33 1.50
C SER A 128 4.02 2.38 2.67
N GLU A 129 3.09 1.43 2.58
CA GLU A 129 2.89 0.38 3.57
C GLU A 129 4.12 -0.51 3.71
N ILE A 130 4.67 -1.00 2.60
CA ILE A 130 5.90 -1.81 2.60
C ILE A 130 7.05 -1.04 3.24
N ALA A 131 7.26 0.21 2.86
CA ALA A 131 8.33 1.03 3.41
C ALA A 131 8.19 1.22 4.92
N ARG A 132 6.94 1.33 5.43
CA ARG A 132 6.66 1.37 6.87
C ARG A 132 7.09 0.08 7.58
N ILE A 133 6.65 -1.07 7.04
CA ILE A 133 6.99 -2.39 7.59
C ILE A 133 8.51 -2.61 7.63
N LEU A 134 9.21 -2.20 6.59
CA LEU A 134 10.67 -2.35 6.52
C LEU A 134 11.38 -1.45 7.50
N ARG A 135 10.85 -0.24 7.71
CA ARG A 135 11.45 0.74 8.62
C ARG A 135 11.23 0.41 10.10
N PHE A 136 10.02 -0.06 10.45
CA PHE A 136 9.64 -0.37 11.83
C PHE A 136 9.25 -1.85 11.99
N PRO A 137 10.23 -2.73 12.08
CA PRO A 137 9.98 -4.18 12.14
C PRO A 137 9.06 -4.65 13.27
N SER A 138 9.09 -3.96 14.38
CA SER A 138 8.39 -4.35 15.60
C SER A 138 7.10 -3.60 15.86
N VAL A 139 6.69 -2.77 14.90
CA VAL A 139 5.44 -2.00 15.00
C VAL A 139 4.31 -2.79 14.35
N ILE A 140 3.20 -2.91 15.07
CA ILE A 140 2.01 -3.67 14.65
C ILE A 140 1.23 -2.88 13.61
N ASP A 141 1.00 -1.56 13.90
CA ASP A 141 0.24 -0.69 13.03
C ASP A 141 0.84 0.72 13.00
N ILE A 142 0.73 1.39 11.84
CA ILE A 142 1.18 2.77 11.66
C ILE A 142 0.13 3.53 10.85
N ASN A 143 -0.46 4.52 11.47
CA ASN A 143 -1.35 5.46 10.81
C ASN A 143 -0.68 6.83 10.71
N VAL A 144 -0.76 7.44 9.53
CA VAL A 144 -0.09 8.71 9.25
C VAL A 144 -1.10 9.83 9.14
N PHE A 145 -0.89 10.90 9.89
CA PHE A 145 -1.77 12.07 9.93
C PHE A 145 -1.06 13.32 9.39
N ASN A 146 -1.86 14.33 9.07
CA ASN A 146 -1.41 15.66 8.68
C ASN A 146 -0.34 15.64 7.58
N LYS A 147 -0.65 15.00 6.44
CA LYS A 147 0.24 14.88 5.26
C LYS A 147 1.62 14.27 5.58
N GLY A 148 1.70 13.38 6.56
CA GLY A 148 2.92 12.67 6.89
C GLY A 148 3.77 13.30 7.99
N SER A 149 3.31 14.35 8.67
CA SER A 149 4.07 15.02 9.72
C SER A 149 3.97 14.36 11.08
N VAL A 150 2.88 13.61 11.34
CA VAL A 150 2.60 12.94 12.61
C VAL A 150 2.22 11.49 12.35
N GLU A 151 2.77 10.59 13.12
CA GLU A 151 2.50 9.14 13.04
C GLU A 151 1.86 8.64 14.33
N LEU A 152 0.82 7.81 14.23
CA LEU A 152 0.30 6.97 15.30
C LEU A 152 0.89 5.57 15.09
N LEU A 153 1.65 5.10 16.06
CA LEU A 153 2.36 3.82 15.97
C LEU A 153 1.93 2.91 17.11
N SER A 154 1.50 1.70 16.79
CA SER A 154 1.10 0.69 17.76
C SER A 154 2.14 -0.43 17.83
N PHE A 155 2.61 -0.76 19.02
CA PHE A 155 3.61 -1.81 19.24
C PHE A 155 3.34 -2.55 20.56
N LYS A 156 3.78 -3.78 20.59
CA LYS A 156 3.67 -4.63 21.80
C LYS A 156 4.92 -4.49 22.67
N VAL A 157 4.70 -4.28 23.97
CA VAL A 157 5.77 -4.24 24.96
C VAL A 157 6.34 -5.66 25.14
N GLN A 158 7.59 -5.84 24.75
CA GLN A 158 8.29 -7.14 24.85
C GLN A 158 8.76 -7.42 26.28
N ASN A 159 9.00 -8.70 26.57
CA ASN A 159 9.68 -9.13 27.78
C ASN A 159 11.03 -8.42 27.89
N GLN A 160 11.38 -7.94 29.09
CA GLN A 160 12.62 -7.19 29.37
C GLN A 160 12.69 -5.79 28.69
N SER A 161 11.57 -5.28 28.19
CA SER A 161 11.53 -3.89 27.72
C SER A 161 11.80 -2.92 28.87
N ILE A 162 12.58 -1.87 28.59
CA ILE A 162 12.80 -0.78 29.56
C ILE A 162 11.51 -0.03 29.93
N LEU A 163 10.43 -0.22 29.15
CA LEU A 163 9.10 0.33 29.45
C LEU A 163 8.35 -0.46 30.51
N HIS A 164 8.72 -1.71 30.78
CA HIS A 164 8.05 -2.52 31.78
C HIS A 164 8.18 -1.89 33.17
N ASN A 165 7.06 -1.76 33.89
CA ASN A 165 6.94 -1.07 35.17
C ASN A 165 7.25 0.45 35.15
N MET A 166 7.39 1.06 33.96
CA MET A 166 7.57 2.52 33.83
C MET A 166 6.19 3.21 33.82
N LYS A 167 6.08 4.34 34.52
CA LYS A 167 4.91 5.21 34.42
C LYS A 167 4.97 6.06 33.15
N VAL A 168 3.83 6.38 32.54
CA VAL A 168 3.76 7.13 31.30
C VAL A 168 4.46 8.50 31.40
N HIS A 169 4.29 9.23 32.52
CA HIS A 169 4.96 10.53 32.72
C HIS A 169 6.51 10.42 32.82
N GLU A 170 7.04 9.26 33.20
CA GLU A 170 8.48 9.04 33.31
C GLU A 170 9.19 8.89 31.96
N ILE A 171 8.45 8.54 30.90
CA ILE A 171 8.99 8.34 29.55
C ILE A 171 9.77 9.57 29.09
N ARG A 172 9.15 10.76 29.23
CA ARG A 172 9.80 12.02 28.83
C ARG A 172 11.08 12.30 29.61
N GLY A 173 11.06 12.07 30.91
CA GLY A 173 12.21 12.31 31.77
C GLY A 173 13.36 11.30 31.58
N LYS A 174 13.04 10.00 31.62
CA LYS A 174 14.01 8.90 31.56
C LYS A 174 14.57 8.70 30.14
N LEU A 175 13.68 8.72 29.12
CA LEU A 175 14.09 8.48 27.73
C LEU A 175 14.42 9.75 26.95
N LYS A 176 14.12 10.92 27.50
CA LYS A 176 14.27 12.22 26.80
C LYS A 176 13.62 12.18 25.41
N CYS A 177 12.42 11.61 25.32
CA CYS A 177 11.64 11.51 24.12
C CYS A 177 10.34 12.31 24.28
N ASP A 178 10.02 13.10 23.29
CA ASP A 178 8.79 13.88 23.24
C ASP A 178 7.77 13.13 22.38
N ILE A 179 7.05 12.21 23.02
CA ILE A 179 6.01 11.36 22.43
C ILE A 179 4.76 11.42 23.31
N LEU A 180 3.61 11.17 22.72
CA LEU A 180 2.34 11.04 23.43
C LEU A 180 1.85 9.60 23.37
N VAL A 181 1.72 8.94 24.52
CA VAL A 181 1.00 7.65 24.61
C VAL A 181 -0.49 7.97 24.56
N SER A 182 -1.15 7.55 23.50
CA SER A 182 -2.57 7.87 23.26
C SER A 182 -3.52 6.77 23.75
N MET A 183 -3.09 5.51 23.69
CA MET A 183 -3.90 4.35 24.03
C MET A 183 -3.01 3.18 24.48
N VAL A 184 -3.55 2.36 25.36
CA VAL A 184 -2.94 1.08 25.76
C VAL A 184 -4.03 0.00 25.73
N GLU A 185 -3.75 -1.10 25.05
CA GLU A 185 -4.57 -2.30 25.07
C GLU A 185 -3.92 -3.32 26.00
N ARG A 186 -4.65 -3.76 27.01
CA ARG A 186 -4.21 -4.80 27.97
C ARG A 186 -5.22 -5.93 27.98
N GLY A 187 -4.89 -7.04 27.34
CA GLY A 187 -5.84 -8.11 27.07
C GLY A 187 -6.97 -7.64 26.16
N GLU A 188 -8.21 -7.65 26.64
CA GLU A 188 -9.39 -7.16 25.91
C GLU A 188 -9.78 -5.72 26.26
N GLU A 189 -9.09 -5.09 27.21
CA GLU A 189 -9.38 -3.74 27.65
C GLU A 189 -8.60 -2.68 26.88
N VAL A 190 -9.30 -1.64 26.46
CA VAL A 190 -8.71 -0.45 25.81
C VAL A 190 -8.72 0.71 26.80
N ILE A 191 -7.54 1.22 27.15
CA ILE A 191 -7.32 2.23 28.18
C ILE A 191 -6.73 3.50 27.57
N ILE A 192 -7.28 4.66 27.90
CA ILE A 192 -6.63 5.94 27.66
C ILE A 192 -5.77 6.27 28.89
N PRO A 193 -4.42 6.12 28.81
CA PRO A 193 -3.59 6.22 29.98
C PRO A 193 -3.43 7.67 30.44
N ASN A 194 -3.44 7.85 31.76
CA ASN A 194 -2.95 9.10 32.38
C ASN A 194 -1.45 8.99 32.70
N GLY A 195 -0.85 10.05 33.23
CA GLY A 195 0.59 10.08 33.57
C GLY A 195 1.01 9.03 34.59
N GLU A 196 0.12 8.62 35.50
CA GLU A 196 0.37 7.64 36.56
C GLU A 196 0.18 6.19 36.10
N PHE A 197 -0.31 5.97 34.89
CA PHE A 197 -0.49 4.63 34.33
C PHE A 197 0.85 3.90 34.23
N THR A 198 0.89 2.68 34.79
CA THR A 198 2.10 1.83 34.74
C THR A 198 2.00 0.84 33.60
N ILE A 199 2.96 0.92 32.70
CA ILE A 199 3.10 0.06 31.52
C ILE A 199 3.54 -1.35 31.97
N GLN A 200 2.91 -2.37 31.41
CA GLN A 200 3.22 -3.77 31.67
C GLN A 200 3.68 -4.49 30.42
N GLU A 201 4.27 -5.65 30.64
CA GLU A 201 4.59 -6.60 29.58
C GLU A 201 3.33 -7.06 28.84
N ASN A 202 3.44 -7.27 27.54
CA ASN A 202 2.35 -7.60 26.62
C ASN A 202 1.31 -6.49 26.38
N ASP A 203 1.40 -5.32 27.01
CA ASP A 203 0.58 -4.18 26.62
C ASP A 203 0.85 -3.84 25.14
N VAL A 204 -0.20 -3.53 24.39
CA VAL A 204 -0.07 -2.90 23.08
C VAL A 204 -0.23 -1.40 23.27
N ILE A 205 0.85 -0.69 23.04
CA ILE A 205 0.90 0.78 23.20
C ILE A 205 0.75 1.45 21.85
N SER A 206 -0.19 2.40 21.77
CA SER A 206 -0.32 3.32 20.65
C SER A 206 0.22 4.67 21.05
N LEU A 207 1.26 5.14 20.32
CA LEU A 207 1.88 6.43 20.56
C LEU A 207 1.71 7.36 19.35
N ILE A 208 1.66 8.65 19.63
CA ILE A 208 1.64 9.71 18.62
C ILE A 208 2.94 10.49 18.71
N ALA A 209 3.64 10.61 17.59
CA ALA A 209 4.88 11.37 17.51
C ALA A 209 5.17 11.88 16.08
N PRO A 210 5.95 12.97 15.93
CA PRO A 210 6.59 13.29 14.67
C PRO A 210 7.56 12.18 14.26
N HIS A 211 7.69 11.92 12.96
CA HIS A 211 8.49 10.87 12.37
C HIS A 211 9.90 10.67 12.99
N LYS A 212 10.66 11.77 13.14
CA LYS A 212 12.01 11.72 13.75
C LYS A 212 11.96 11.28 15.21
N LYS A 213 10.95 11.76 15.96
CA LYS A 213 10.81 11.47 17.40
C LYS A 213 10.38 10.02 17.64
N ALA A 214 9.52 9.48 16.78
CA ALA A 214 9.16 8.07 16.80
C ALA A 214 10.40 7.19 16.61
N THR A 215 11.25 7.49 15.62
CA THR A 215 12.50 6.75 15.38
C THR A 215 13.44 6.81 16.59
N GLU A 216 13.68 8.02 17.16
CA GLU A 216 14.49 8.18 18.37
C GLU A 216 13.97 7.33 19.55
N PHE A 217 12.63 7.31 19.72
CA PHE A 217 12.01 6.53 20.78
C PHE A 217 12.23 5.02 20.59
N PHE A 218 11.96 4.47 19.39
CA PHE A 218 12.14 3.04 19.14
C PHE A 218 13.60 2.58 19.27
N ILE A 219 14.57 3.42 18.89
CA ILE A 219 15.99 3.16 19.13
C ILE A 219 16.26 3.05 20.64
N LYS A 220 15.76 4.03 21.42
CA LYS A 220 16.02 4.10 22.87
C LYS A 220 15.38 2.96 23.66
N ILE A 221 14.23 2.47 23.23
CA ILE A 221 13.60 1.30 23.88
C ILE A 221 14.15 -0.06 23.38
N GLY A 222 15.17 -0.02 22.50
CA GLY A 222 15.81 -1.23 21.98
C GLY A 222 14.98 -2.01 20.95
N MET A 223 13.90 -1.44 20.45
CA MET A 223 13.04 -2.10 19.44
C MET A 223 13.51 -1.84 17.99
N MET A 224 14.51 -1.00 17.80
CA MET A 224 15.18 -0.75 16.50
C MET A 224 16.67 -1.14 16.60
N ASN A 225 16.95 -2.35 17.02
CA ASN A 225 18.33 -2.80 17.16
C ASN A 225 19.03 -3.07 15.81
N ASN A 226 18.26 -3.34 14.75
CA ASN A 226 18.77 -3.55 13.39
C ASN A 226 17.82 -2.91 12.38
N PRO A 227 17.90 -1.59 12.12
CA PRO A 227 17.18 -1.00 10.99
C PRO A 227 17.70 -1.62 9.70
N VAL A 228 16.78 -1.96 8.79
CA VAL A 228 17.13 -2.47 7.47
C VAL A 228 18.03 -1.47 6.76
N LYS A 229 19.21 -1.89 6.31
CA LYS A 229 20.18 -1.05 5.59
C LYS A 229 20.15 -1.30 4.09
N ASN A 230 19.78 -2.50 3.69
CA ASN A 230 19.69 -2.89 2.29
C ASN A 230 18.46 -3.75 2.03
N THR A 231 17.95 -3.67 0.82
CA THR A 231 16.78 -4.45 0.37
C THR A 231 16.95 -4.93 -1.07
N MET A 232 16.49 -6.14 -1.32
CA MET A 232 16.37 -6.68 -2.67
C MET A 232 14.90 -6.70 -3.08
N LEU A 233 14.57 -6.05 -4.21
CA LEU A 233 13.24 -5.97 -4.78
C LEU A 233 13.18 -6.79 -6.06
N ILE A 234 12.19 -7.66 -6.22
CA ILE A 234 12.00 -8.45 -7.44
C ILE A 234 10.77 -7.94 -8.21
N GLY A 235 11.03 -7.46 -9.42
CA GLY A 235 10.05 -6.86 -10.34
C GLY A 235 10.06 -5.33 -10.30
N GLY A 236 10.23 -4.69 -11.45
CA GLY A 236 10.37 -3.24 -11.64
C GLY A 236 9.06 -2.47 -11.87
N GLY A 237 7.94 -2.95 -11.31
CA GLY A 237 6.63 -2.30 -11.44
C GLY A 237 6.54 -0.95 -10.72
N HIS A 238 5.36 -0.32 -10.79
CA HIS A 238 5.12 0.97 -10.12
C HIS A 238 5.31 0.91 -8.60
N ILE A 239 4.90 -0.20 -7.96
CA ILE A 239 5.11 -0.39 -6.51
C ILE A 239 6.61 -0.34 -6.20
N SER A 240 7.43 -1.07 -6.96
CA SER A 240 8.89 -1.12 -6.75
C SER A 240 9.54 0.24 -6.95
N TYR A 241 9.11 1.00 -7.95
CA TYR A 241 9.57 2.37 -8.17
C TYR A 241 9.28 3.27 -6.95
N TYR A 242 8.03 3.32 -6.50
CA TYR A 242 7.65 4.15 -5.36
C TYR A 242 8.34 3.70 -4.07
N LEU A 243 8.45 2.40 -3.88
CA LEU A 243 9.13 1.80 -2.73
C LEU A 243 10.61 2.14 -2.72
N ALA A 244 11.32 1.88 -3.81
CA ALA A 244 12.75 2.20 -3.95
C ALA A 244 13.03 3.67 -3.63
N LYS A 245 12.25 4.58 -4.21
CA LYS A 245 12.39 6.01 -3.98
C LYS A 245 12.18 6.41 -2.51
N ARG A 246 11.27 5.73 -1.78
CA ARG A 246 11.08 5.96 -0.35
C ARG A 246 12.21 5.38 0.49
N LEU A 247 12.63 4.16 0.19
CA LEU A 247 13.69 3.49 0.94
C LEU A 247 15.02 4.23 0.84
N LEU A 248 15.37 4.69 -0.36
CA LEU A 248 16.56 5.53 -0.59
C LEU A 248 16.52 6.83 0.25
N LYS A 249 15.35 7.48 0.35
CA LYS A 249 15.18 8.65 1.25
C LYS A 249 15.36 8.32 2.73
N TYR A 250 15.18 7.08 3.12
CA TYR A 250 15.41 6.60 4.48
C TYR A 250 16.86 6.11 4.68
N GLY A 251 17.71 6.21 3.65
CA GLY A 251 19.09 5.74 3.70
C GLY A 251 19.21 4.21 3.58
N ILE A 252 18.20 3.54 3.03
CA ILE A 252 18.19 2.10 2.77
C ILE A 252 18.64 1.89 1.33
N ASN A 253 19.71 1.11 1.11
CA ASN A 253 20.19 0.76 -0.22
C ASN A 253 19.20 -0.20 -0.89
N VAL A 254 18.99 -0.02 -2.19
CA VAL A 254 18.03 -0.81 -2.97
C VAL A 254 18.75 -1.49 -4.13
N THR A 255 18.64 -2.81 -4.19
CA THR A 255 18.93 -3.64 -5.39
C THR A 255 17.60 -4.07 -5.98
N LEU A 256 17.34 -3.78 -7.25
CA LEU A 256 16.10 -4.10 -7.94
C LEU A 256 16.38 -4.98 -9.16
N VAL A 257 15.80 -6.18 -9.18
CA VAL A 257 15.91 -7.12 -10.30
C VAL A 257 14.66 -7.02 -11.17
N GLU A 258 14.85 -6.70 -12.45
CA GLU A 258 13.77 -6.58 -13.45
C GLU A 258 14.15 -7.36 -14.72
N LYS A 259 13.16 -8.07 -15.28
CA LYS A 259 13.36 -8.94 -16.45
C LYS A 259 13.37 -8.19 -17.78
N LYS A 260 12.68 -7.04 -17.88
CA LYS A 260 12.55 -6.27 -19.11
C LYS A 260 13.64 -5.21 -19.19
N GLU A 261 14.46 -5.27 -20.25
CA GLU A 261 15.55 -4.35 -20.47
C GLU A 261 15.09 -2.89 -20.55
N ASP A 262 14.09 -2.58 -21.39
CA ASP A 262 13.52 -1.22 -21.51
C ASP A 262 13.09 -0.65 -20.16
N ARG A 263 12.57 -1.52 -19.27
CA ARG A 263 12.16 -1.10 -17.94
C ARG A 263 13.34 -0.88 -16.99
N CYS A 264 14.42 -1.64 -17.16
CA CYS A 264 15.66 -1.40 -16.41
C CYS A 264 16.26 -0.05 -16.77
N GLU A 265 16.31 0.29 -18.06
CA GLU A 265 16.79 1.59 -18.54
C GLU A 265 15.95 2.73 -17.95
N GLU A 266 14.63 2.66 -18.06
CA GLU A 266 13.72 3.66 -17.50
C GLU A 266 13.90 3.83 -15.97
N LEU A 267 14.05 2.72 -15.24
CA LEU A 267 14.24 2.77 -13.78
C LEU A 267 15.62 3.36 -13.43
N SER A 268 16.66 3.09 -14.20
CA SER A 268 17.99 3.67 -13.97
C SER A 268 18.00 5.19 -14.12
N GLU A 269 17.18 5.73 -15.01
CA GLU A 269 16.99 7.18 -15.14
C GLU A 269 16.14 7.78 -14.00
N LEU A 270 15.08 7.07 -13.59
CA LEU A 270 14.12 7.56 -12.60
C LEU A 270 14.62 7.49 -11.15
N ILE A 271 15.48 6.52 -10.84
CA ILE A 271 16.05 6.24 -9.51
C ILE A 271 17.53 5.87 -9.61
N PRO A 272 18.38 6.81 -10.03
CA PRO A 272 19.81 6.55 -10.29
C PRO A 272 20.61 6.08 -9.06
N GLU A 273 20.08 6.28 -7.86
CA GLU A 273 20.71 5.83 -6.61
C GLU A 273 20.45 4.34 -6.31
N ALA A 274 19.51 3.68 -7.01
CA ALA A 274 19.25 2.26 -6.86
C ALA A 274 20.16 1.44 -7.79
N MET A 275 20.55 0.26 -7.34
CA MET A 275 21.21 -0.74 -8.20
C MET A 275 20.13 -1.48 -8.99
N ILE A 276 20.10 -1.30 -10.31
CA ILE A 276 19.13 -1.95 -11.20
C ILE A 276 19.84 -3.11 -11.90
N ILE A 277 19.31 -4.32 -11.74
CA ILE A 277 19.83 -5.56 -12.31
C ILE A 277 18.86 -6.04 -13.39
N HIS A 278 19.35 -6.16 -14.63
CA HIS A 278 18.58 -6.78 -15.70
C HIS A 278 18.70 -8.30 -15.59
N GLY A 279 17.60 -8.98 -15.27
CA GLY A 279 17.59 -10.43 -15.15
C GLY A 279 16.25 -11.02 -14.70
N ASP A 280 16.14 -12.33 -14.82
CA ASP A 280 14.95 -13.05 -14.32
C ASP A 280 15.07 -13.28 -12.81
N GLY A 281 14.19 -12.66 -12.04
CA GLY A 281 14.15 -12.82 -10.59
C GLY A 281 13.89 -14.26 -10.11
N THR A 282 13.57 -15.21 -10.99
CA THR A 282 13.46 -16.64 -10.66
C THR A 282 14.77 -17.39 -10.83
N ASP A 283 15.79 -16.75 -11.39
CA ASP A 283 17.12 -17.32 -11.52
C ASP A 283 17.84 -17.28 -10.15
N LYS A 284 18.06 -18.46 -9.59
CA LYS A 284 18.68 -18.63 -8.27
C LYS A 284 20.16 -18.24 -8.26
N GLU A 285 20.87 -18.45 -9.37
CA GLU A 285 22.29 -18.11 -9.50
C GLU A 285 22.44 -16.59 -9.50
N LEU A 286 21.64 -15.91 -10.30
CA LEU A 286 21.57 -14.44 -10.31
C LEU A 286 21.29 -13.87 -8.92
N LEU A 287 20.26 -14.39 -8.20
CA LEU A 287 19.93 -13.89 -6.87
C LEU A 287 21.06 -14.11 -5.85
N MET A 288 21.82 -15.22 -5.99
CA MET A 288 22.97 -15.49 -5.13
C MET A 288 24.15 -14.57 -5.46
N GLU A 289 24.44 -14.32 -6.73
CA GLU A 289 25.48 -13.38 -7.20
C GLU A 289 25.18 -11.94 -6.75
N GLU A 290 23.90 -11.53 -6.81
CA GLU A 290 23.45 -10.20 -6.39
C GLU A 290 23.21 -10.06 -4.89
N GLY A 291 23.61 -11.06 -4.09
CA GLY A 291 23.72 -10.95 -2.64
C GLY A 291 22.43 -11.14 -1.86
N ILE A 292 21.52 -12.03 -2.29
CA ILE A 292 20.29 -12.33 -1.52
C ILE A 292 20.59 -12.79 -0.08
N THR A 293 21.71 -13.48 0.14
CA THR A 293 22.11 -13.97 1.47
C THR A 293 22.48 -12.85 2.44
N GLU A 294 22.90 -11.70 1.93
CA GLU A 294 23.33 -10.53 2.70
C GLU A 294 22.24 -9.46 2.77
N ALA A 295 21.13 -9.68 2.06
CA ALA A 295 19.99 -8.79 2.09
C ALA A 295 19.31 -8.81 3.47
N GLU A 296 19.10 -7.63 4.04
CA GLU A 296 18.39 -7.49 5.32
C GLU A 296 16.86 -7.43 5.12
N SER A 297 16.43 -7.17 3.89
CA SER A 297 15.04 -7.36 3.47
C SER A 297 14.92 -7.77 2.01
N PHE A 298 13.80 -8.42 1.70
CA PHE A 298 13.47 -8.92 0.37
C PHE A 298 12.00 -8.66 0.10
N ALA A 299 11.66 -8.18 -1.10
CA ALA A 299 10.27 -7.98 -1.49
C ALA A 299 10.00 -8.55 -2.89
N SER A 300 9.08 -9.51 -2.96
CA SER A 300 8.59 -10.09 -4.22
C SER A 300 7.37 -9.31 -4.72
N LEU A 301 7.57 -8.52 -5.79
CA LEU A 301 6.61 -7.52 -6.29
C LEU A 301 6.26 -7.72 -7.78
N THR A 302 6.42 -8.95 -8.29
CA THR A 302 6.12 -9.27 -9.70
C THR A 302 4.62 -9.21 -10.01
N GLY A 303 4.24 -9.42 -11.26
CA GLY A 303 2.84 -9.47 -11.69
C GLY A 303 2.10 -10.76 -11.32
N LEU A 304 2.81 -11.82 -10.93
CA LEU A 304 2.32 -13.17 -10.70
C LEU A 304 2.38 -13.53 -9.21
N ASP A 305 1.22 -13.82 -8.61
CA ASP A 305 1.13 -14.12 -7.18
C ASP A 305 1.86 -15.41 -6.80
N GLU A 306 1.72 -16.45 -7.62
CA GLU A 306 2.38 -17.74 -7.44
C GLU A 306 3.91 -17.59 -7.46
N GLN A 307 4.42 -16.76 -8.36
CA GLN A 307 5.84 -16.44 -8.44
C GLN A 307 6.32 -15.69 -7.20
N ASN A 308 5.54 -14.71 -6.73
CA ASN A 308 5.88 -13.95 -5.52
C ASN A 308 5.96 -14.86 -4.30
N VAL A 309 5.02 -15.78 -4.15
CA VAL A 309 5.02 -16.78 -3.07
C VAL A 309 6.27 -17.66 -3.12
N LEU A 310 6.58 -18.24 -4.29
CA LEU A 310 7.77 -19.11 -4.45
C LEU A 310 9.08 -18.35 -4.20
N LEU A 311 9.20 -17.11 -4.67
CA LEU A 311 10.35 -16.25 -4.42
C LEU A 311 10.52 -15.94 -2.93
N SER A 312 9.43 -15.70 -2.22
CA SER A 312 9.46 -15.46 -0.78
C SER A 312 9.88 -16.69 0.01
N PHE A 313 9.45 -17.89 -0.39
CA PHE A 313 9.97 -19.15 0.19
C PHE A 313 11.45 -19.33 -0.06
N TYR A 314 11.90 -19.04 -1.28
CA TYR A 314 13.32 -19.13 -1.60
C TYR A 314 14.13 -18.16 -0.75
N ALA A 315 13.70 -16.90 -0.66
CA ALA A 315 14.33 -15.89 0.18
C ALA A 315 14.37 -16.33 1.65
N TYR A 316 13.26 -16.86 2.20
CA TYR A 316 13.20 -17.39 3.57
C TYR A 316 14.24 -18.48 3.84
N SER A 317 14.53 -19.31 2.82
CA SER A 317 15.56 -20.36 2.93
C SER A 317 17.01 -19.83 2.89
N LYS A 318 17.23 -18.61 2.39
CA LYS A 318 18.57 -18.05 2.12
C LYS A 318 18.98 -16.91 3.04
N MET A 319 18.02 -16.15 3.54
CA MET A 319 18.29 -14.96 4.37
C MET A 319 17.51 -14.99 5.69
N LYS A 320 17.96 -14.20 6.65
CA LYS A 320 17.30 -14.03 7.96
C LYS A 320 16.56 -12.69 8.09
N GLY A 321 16.50 -11.93 7.01
CA GLY A 321 15.91 -10.60 6.99
C GLY A 321 14.39 -10.62 6.85
N LYS A 322 13.82 -9.45 6.67
CA LYS A 322 12.38 -9.28 6.44
C LYS A 322 11.99 -9.67 5.03
N ILE A 323 10.89 -10.38 4.91
CA ILE A 323 10.33 -10.79 3.64
C ILE A 323 8.96 -10.17 3.47
N ILE A 324 8.74 -9.56 2.30
CA ILE A 324 7.47 -8.96 1.88
C ILE A 324 6.99 -9.70 0.65
N THR A 325 5.75 -10.18 0.70
CA THR A 325 5.12 -10.90 -0.42
C THR A 325 3.91 -10.14 -0.92
N LYS A 326 3.93 -9.72 -2.19
CA LYS A 326 2.75 -9.11 -2.82
C LYS A 326 1.81 -10.20 -3.32
N VAL A 327 0.52 -10.11 -2.95
CA VAL A 327 -0.55 -10.99 -3.41
C VAL A 327 -1.72 -10.13 -3.91
N ASN A 328 -2.24 -10.44 -5.11
CA ASN A 328 -3.36 -9.73 -5.70
C ASN A 328 -4.68 -10.51 -5.61
N LYS A 329 -4.62 -11.84 -5.50
CA LYS A 329 -5.80 -12.72 -5.44
C LYS A 329 -5.92 -13.34 -4.05
N ILE A 330 -7.12 -13.28 -3.47
CA ILE A 330 -7.42 -13.80 -2.13
C ILE A 330 -7.85 -15.28 -2.16
N ALA A 331 -7.83 -15.93 -3.32
CA ALA A 331 -8.42 -17.27 -3.46
C ALA A 331 -7.82 -18.36 -2.53
N PHE A 332 -6.72 -18.08 -1.85
CA PHE A 332 -5.97 -19.01 -0.98
C PHE A 332 -5.53 -18.38 0.34
N ASP A 333 -6.23 -17.36 0.84
CA ASP A 333 -5.85 -16.66 2.09
C ASP A 333 -5.62 -17.63 3.23
N ASP A 334 -6.53 -18.59 3.47
CA ASP A 334 -6.42 -19.59 4.53
C ASP A 334 -5.14 -20.46 4.42
N VAL A 335 -4.63 -20.66 3.19
CA VAL A 335 -3.39 -21.40 2.95
C VAL A 335 -2.19 -20.49 3.11
N ILE A 336 -2.28 -19.27 2.58
CA ILE A 336 -1.19 -18.29 2.56
C ILE A 336 -0.88 -17.80 3.98
N ASP A 337 -1.87 -17.57 4.83
CA ASP A 337 -1.71 -17.14 6.21
C ASP A 337 -1.00 -18.20 7.09
N ASN A 338 -1.14 -19.49 6.73
CA ASN A 338 -0.44 -20.59 7.39
C ASN A 338 1.00 -20.82 6.89
N LEU A 339 1.41 -20.11 5.82
CA LEU A 339 2.75 -20.18 5.27
C LEU A 339 3.59 -19.02 5.82
N ASN A 340 4.80 -19.32 6.32
CA ASN A 340 5.75 -18.30 6.78
C ASN A 340 6.30 -17.47 5.60
N LEU A 341 5.46 -16.63 5.00
CA LEU A 341 5.80 -15.79 3.84
C LEU A 341 6.26 -14.37 4.22
N GLY A 342 6.51 -14.13 5.51
CA GLY A 342 6.78 -12.79 6.02
C GLY A 342 5.52 -11.92 6.05
N SER A 343 5.63 -10.65 5.70
CA SER A 343 4.48 -9.74 5.65
C SER A 343 3.83 -9.80 4.26
N ILE A 344 2.53 -10.07 4.22
CA ILE A 344 1.77 -10.13 2.98
C ILE A 344 1.12 -8.78 2.72
N ILE A 345 1.22 -8.31 1.49
CA ILE A 345 0.64 -7.04 1.05
C ILE A 345 -0.39 -7.29 -0.04
N TYR A 346 -1.58 -6.75 0.17
CA TYR A 346 -2.71 -6.81 -0.76
C TYR A 346 -3.01 -5.41 -1.31
N PRO A 347 -2.40 -4.98 -2.42
CA PRO A 347 -2.52 -3.60 -2.92
C PRO A 347 -3.97 -3.14 -3.16
N LYS A 348 -4.87 -4.07 -3.50
CA LYS A 348 -6.29 -3.76 -3.77
C LYS A 348 -7.12 -3.40 -2.53
N PHE A 349 -6.63 -3.68 -1.31
CA PHE A 349 -7.32 -3.35 -0.07
C PHE A 349 -6.73 -2.13 0.65
N ILE A 350 -5.62 -1.61 0.16
CA ILE A 350 -4.93 -0.44 0.74
C ILE A 350 -5.54 0.87 0.23
N THR A 351 -6.50 0.81 -0.70
CA THR A 351 -7.02 2.00 -1.41
C THR A 351 -8.27 2.55 -0.76
#